data_f999462af7fbfce9289698d4d5a53667
#
_entry.id   f999462af7fbfce9289698d4d5a53667
#
_cell.length_a   1.000
_cell.length_b   1.000
_cell.length_c   1.000
_cell.angle_alpha   90.00
_cell.angle_beta   90.00
_cell.angle_gamma   90.00
#
_symmetry.space_group_name_H-M   'P 1'
#
loop_
_entity.id
_entity.type
_entity.pdbx_description
1 polymer ?
#
loop_
_entity_poly.entity_id
_entity_poly.type
_entity_poly.pdbx_seq_one_letter_code
_entity_poly.pdbx_strand_id
1 'polypeptide(L)'
;DYLVNFGLAILAITVIVKLLFFPLSNKSYKSMAKMRVLTPQIQKLRERVGDDRQKLNQEMMNLYKKEKVNPAAGCLPILVQIPVFFALYKVLFVSIEMRQTPFFGWIKDLSVQDPTSIFNLFGLLSYSTSFLPDFLNIGIWPLLMGVTMFLQQRLNPTPPDPIQAKIFAWMPVAF
;
A
#
# COMPACT_ATOMS: atom_id res chain seq x y z
N ASP A 1 15.31 2.01 26.40
CA ASP A 1 15.42 3.49 26.50
C ASP A 1 16.49 4.15 25.62
N TYR A 2 16.95 3.48 24.54
CA TYR A 2 17.91 4.06 23.62
C TYR A 2 17.27 5.00 22.58
N LEU A 3 15.97 4.91 22.35
CA LEU A 3 15.23 5.80 21.45
C LEU A 3 14.29 6.68 22.28
N VAL A 4 14.77 7.88 22.57
CA VAL A 4 14.04 8.90 23.37
C VAL A 4 12.74 9.38 22.69
N ASN A 5 12.58 9.07 21.38
CA ASN A 5 11.45 9.50 20.56
C ASN A 5 10.66 8.28 20.08
N PHE A 6 9.38 8.18 20.46
CA PHE A 6 8.51 7.07 20.10
C PHE A 6 8.31 6.94 18.58
N GLY A 7 8.22 8.05 17.87
CA GLY A 7 8.13 8.05 16.41
C GLY A 7 9.40 7.49 15.76
N LEU A 8 10.58 7.78 16.28
CA LEU A 8 11.84 7.14 15.84
C LEU A 8 11.84 5.63 16.07
N ALA A 9 11.27 5.19 17.19
CA ALA A 9 11.11 3.77 17.48
C ALA A 9 10.22 3.08 16.42
N ILE A 10 9.11 3.69 16.01
CA ILE A 10 8.24 3.18 14.95
C ILE A 10 9.01 3.10 13.62
N LEU A 11 9.76 4.13 13.27
CA LEU A 11 10.58 4.12 12.05
C LEU A 11 11.65 3.04 12.09
N ALA A 12 12.36 2.89 13.21
CA ALA A 12 13.38 1.86 13.38
C ALA A 12 12.80 0.44 13.23
N ILE A 13 11.68 0.16 13.90
CA ILE A 13 10.98 -1.13 13.77
C ILE A 13 10.55 -1.35 12.31
N THR A 14 10.02 -0.32 11.66
CA THR A 14 9.62 -0.40 10.25
C THR A 14 10.80 -0.77 9.36
N VAL A 15 11.95 -0.14 9.55
CA VAL A 15 13.18 -0.45 8.79
C VAL A 15 13.63 -1.89 9.06
N ILE A 16 13.68 -2.32 10.31
CA ILE A 16 14.05 -3.69 10.69
C ILE A 16 13.13 -4.72 10.03
N VAL A 17 11.82 -4.54 10.12
CA VAL A 17 10.84 -5.43 9.49
C VAL A 17 11.02 -5.46 7.97
N LYS A 18 11.22 -4.30 7.33
CA LYS A 18 11.47 -4.22 5.89
C LYS A 18 12.77 -4.91 5.47
N LEU A 19 13.82 -4.81 6.26
CA LEU A 19 15.09 -5.50 6.01
C LEU A 19 14.93 -7.03 6.14
N LEU A 20 14.25 -7.50 7.17
CA LEU A 20 13.96 -8.93 7.36
C LEU A 20 13.17 -9.53 6.18
N PHE A 21 12.19 -8.80 5.68
CA PHE A 21 11.37 -9.26 4.55
C PHE A 21 11.92 -8.88 3.17
N PHE A 22 13.06 -8.19 3.11
CA PHE A 22 13.67 -7.77 1.85
C PHE A 22 13.89 -8.91 0.86
N PRO A 23 14.48 -10.08 1.23
CA PRO A 23 14.69 -11.17 0.29
C PRO A 23 13.39 -11.73 -0.28
N LEU A 24 12.34 -11.81 0.55
CA LEU A 24 11.02 -12.25 0.14
C LEU A 24 10.37 -11.26 -0.83
N SER A 25 10.43 -9.97 -0.50
CA SER A 25 9.91 -8.90 -1.34
C SER A 25 10.62 -8.85 -2.70
N ASN A 26 11.95 -8.97 -2.72
CA ASN A 26 12.73 -8.99 -3.95
C ASN A 26 12.35 -10.16 -4.87
N LYS A 27 12.13 -11.35 -4.31
CA LYS A 27 11.65 -12.52 -5.06
C LYS A 27 10.26 -12.28 -5.65
N SER A 28 9.37 -11.66 -4.89
CA SER A 28 8.04 -11.28 -5.33
C SER A 28 8.09 -10.25 -6.47
N TYR A 29 8.86 -9.17 -6.32
CA TYR A 29 9.00 -8.16 -7.38
C TYR A 29 9.59 -8.73 -8.67
N LYS A 30 10.55 -9.64 -8.60
CA LYS A 30 11.08 -10.36 -9.78
C LYS A 30 9.99 -11.17 -10.48
N SER A 31 9.13 -11.85 -9.72
CA SER A 31 7.99 -12.59 -10.29
C SER A 31 6.96 -11.66 -10.93
N MET A 32 6.64 -10.54 -10.28
CA MET A 32 5.73 -9.52 -10.83
C MET A 32 6.28 -8.88 -12.11
N ALA A 33 7.59 -8.59 -12.17
CA ALA A 33 8.22 -8.07 -13.37
C ALA A 33 8.10 -9.06 -14.56
N LYS A 34 8.27 -10.36 -14.33
CA LYS A 34 8.05 -11.39 -15.35
C LYS A 34 6.57 -11.42 -15.79
N MET A 35 5.63 -11.34 -14.87
CA MET A 35 4.20 -11.27 -15.18
C MET A 35 3.87 -10.06 -16.07
N ARG A 36 4.51 -8.91 -15.84
CA ARG A 36 4.31 -7.70 -16.65
C ARG A 36 4.73 -7.91 -18.11
N VAL A 37 5.81 -8.66 -18.34
CA VAL A 37 6.25 -9.03 -19.71
C VAL A 37 5.24 -9.94 -20.41
N LEU A 38 4.50 -10.76 -19.66
CA LEU A 38 3.47 -11.65 -20.19
C LEU A 38 2.13 -10.94 -20.46
N THR A 39 1.92 -9.73 -19.96
CA THR A 39 0.67 -8.97 -20.14
C THR A 39 0.20 -8.91 -21.60
N PRO A 40 1.02 -8.59 -22.61
CA PRO A 40 0.58 -8.56 -24.00
C PRO A 40 0.16 -9.94 -24.54
N GLN A 41 0.77 -11.02 -24.04
CA GLN A 41 0.37 -12.39 -24.42
C GLN A 41 -0.99 -12.75 -23.80
N ILE A 42 -1.24 -12.33 -22.57
CA ILE A 42 -2.52 -12.51 -21.88
C ILE A 42 -3.63 -11.75 -22.60
N GLN A 43 -3.36 -10.53 -23.09
CA GLN A 43 -4.33 -9.76 -23.88
C GLN A 43 -4.71 -10.48 -25.18
N LYS A 44 -3.73 -10.96 -25.95
CA LYS A 44 -3.97 -11.75 -27.17
C LYS A 44 -4.75 -13.04 -26.87
N LEU A 45 -4.45 -13.68 -25.74
CA LEU A 45 -5.14 -14.87 -25.30
C LEU A 45 -6.63 -14.58 -25.02
N ARG A 46 -6.90 -13.47 -24.37
CA ARG A 46 -8.25 -13.00 -24.06
C ARG A 46 -9.05 -12.69 -25.34
N GLU A 47 -8.44 -11.99 -26.30
CA GLU A 47 -9.06 -11.70 -27.58
C GLU A 47 -9.41 -12.99 -28.36
N ARG A 48 -8.56 -14.02 -28.26
CA ARG A 48 -8.76 -15.30 -28.90
C ARG A 48 -9.83 -16.17 -28.25
N VAL A 49 -9.90 -16.17 -26.91
CA VAL A 49 -10.81 -17.04 -26.15
C VAL A 49 -12.20 -16.39 -25.99
N GLY A 50 -12.30 -15.06 -26.08
CA GLY A 50 -13.56 -14.33 -25.91
C GLY A 50 -14.09 -14.37 -24.48
N ASP A 51 -15.41 -14.52 -24.31
CA ASP A 51 -16.11 -14.42 -23.02
C ASP A 51 -16.06 -15.71 -22.16
N ASP A 52 -15.45 -16.79 -22.64
CA ASP A 52 -15.33 -18.04 -21.88
C ASP A 52 -14.29 -17.89 -20.76
N ARG A 53 -14.77 -17.48 -19.58
CA ARG A 53 -13.92 -17.27 -18.38
C ARG A 53 -13.21 -18.53 -17.92
N GLN A 54 -13.84 -19.69 -18.09
CA GLN A 54 -13.27 -20.96 -17.62
C GLN A 54 -12.09 -21.38 -18.47
N LYS A 55 -12.26 -21.31 -19.78
CA LYS A 55 -11.21 -21.58 -20.75
C LYS A 55 -10.06 -20.56 -20.66
N LEU A 56 -10.39 -19.27 -20.48
CA LEU A 56 -9.40 -18.22 -20.29
C LEU A 56 -8.52 -18.50 -19.07
N ASN A 57 -9.11 -18.86 -17.93
CA ASN A 57 -8.36 -19.18 -16.71
C ASN A 57 -7.46 -20.40 -16.90
N GLN A 58 -7.93 -21.44 -17.56
CA GLN A 58 -7.12 -22.63 -17.85
C GLN A 58 -5.92 -22.28 -18.75
N GLU A 59 -6.15 -21.53 -19.82
CA GLU A 59 -5.09 -21.13 -20.75
C GLU A 59 -4.08 -20.17 -20.08
N MET A 60 -4.54 -19.25 -19.24
CA MET A 60 -3.66 -18.40 -18.44
C MET A 60 -2.78 -19.23 -17.50
N MET A 61 -3.37 -20.20 -16.79
CA MET A 61 -2.59 -21.08 -15.90
C MET A 61 -1.57 -21.92 -16.68
N ASN A 62 -1.91 -22.38 -17.87
CA ASN A 62 -0.97 -23.08 -18.75
C ASN A 62 0.17 -22.17 -19.21
N LEU A 63 -0.15 -20.92 -19.57
CA LEU A 63 0.84 -19.92 -19.94
C LEU A 63 1.82 -19.65 -18.76
N TYR A 64 1.31 -19.44 -17.55
CA TYR A 64 2.14 -19.23 -16.35
C TYR A 64 3.03 -20.44 -16.05
N LYS A 65 2.52 -21.66 -16.22
CA LYS A 65 3.32 -22.90 -16.06
C LYS A 65 4.42 -22.98 -17.10
N LYS A 66 4.11 -22.68 -18.37
CA LYS A 66 5.07 -22.70 -19.47
C LYS A 66 6.21 -21.71 -19.25
N GLU A 67 5.89 -20.51 -18.83
CA GLU A 67 6.85 -19.43 -18.57
C GLU A 67 7.50 -19.51 -17.18
N LYS A 68 7.18 -20.55 -16.39
CA LYS A 68 7.68 -20.76 -15.02
C LYS A 68 7.49 -19.53 -14.12
N VAL A 69 6.34 -18.88 -14.23
CA VAL A 69 5.95 -17.72 -13.42
C VAL A 69 4.84 -18.15 -12.47
N ASN A 70 5.03 -17.84 -11.19
CA ASN A 70 4.02 -18.13 -10.17
C ASN A 70 3.19 -16.86 -9.87
N PRO A 71 1.91 -16.81 -10.24
CA PRO A 71 1.06 -15.65 -9.97
C PRO A 71 0.84 -15.41 -8.46
N ALA A 72 0.88 -16.46 -7.64
CA ALA A 72 0.76 -16.33 -6.19
C ALA A 72 1.98 -15.66 -5.53
N ALA A 73 3.13 -15.62 -6.20
CA ALA A 73 4.31 -14.96 -5.65
C ALA A 73 4.11 -13.44 -5.47
N GLY A 74 3.22 -12.82 -6.26
CA GLY A 74 2.89 -11.40 -6.14
C GLY A 74 2.10 -11.05 -4.89
N CYS A 75 1.24 -11.93 -4.40
CA CYS A 75 0.43 -11.70 -3.20
C CYS A 75 1.12 -12.16 -1.90
N LEU A 76 2.22 -12.90 -1.98
CA LEU A 76 2.93 -13.43 -0.82
C LEU A 76 3.37 -12.36 0.19
N PRO A 77 3.91 -11.19 -0.22
CA PRO A 77 4.23 -10.12 0.73
C PRO A 77 3.02 -9.61 1.51
N ILE A 78 1.84 -9.59 0.91
CA ILE A 78 0.61 -9.15 1.57
C ILE A 78 0.25 -10.15 2.68
N LEU A 79 0.29 -11.45 2.41
CA LEU A 79 -0.02 -12.48 3.40
C LEU A 79 0.93 -12.43 4.60
N VAL A 80 2.21 -12.19 4.36
CA VAL A 80 3.21 -12.03 5.44
C VAL A 80 3.02 -10.70 6.18
N GLN A 81 2.56 -9.67 5.50
CA GLN A 81 2.34 -8.35 6.09
C GLN A 81 1.11 -8.31 7.01
N ILE A 82 0.07 -9.14 6.77
CA ILE A 82 -1.15 -9.15 7.59
C ILE A 82 -0.87 -9.35 9.09
N PRO A 83 -0.09 -10.35 9.54
CA PRO A 83 0.25 -10.51 10.95
C PRO A 83 1.02 -9.31 11.52
N VAL A 84 1.91 -8.71 10.71
CA VAL A 84 2.68 -7.52 11.11
C VAL A 84 1.77 -6.32 11.32
N PHE A 85 0.81 -6.09 10.41
CA PHE A 85 -0.18 -5.04 10.57
C PHE A 85 -1.05 -5.25 11.81
N PHE A 86 -1.49 -6.48 12.04
CA PHE A 86 -2.30 -6.81 13.22
C PHE A 86 -1.53 -6.56 14.51
N ALA A 87 -0.27 -6.97 14.56
CA ALA A 87 0.61 -6.72 15.72
C ALA A 87 0.84 -5.23 15.95
N LEU A 88 1.16 -4.47 14.89
CA LEU A 88 1.34 -3.02 14.97
C LEU A 88 0.06 -2.31 15.39
N TYR A 89 -1.07 -2.64 14.78
CA TYR A 89 -2.37 -2.10 15.18
C TYR A 89 -2.63 -2.30 16.66
N LYS A 90 -2.46 -3.54 17.14
CA LYS A 90 -2.68 -3.87 18.56
C LYS A 90 -1.74 -3.08 19.47
N VAL A 91 -0.47 -2.98 19.15
CA VAL A 91 0.51 -2.23 19.94
C VAL A 91 0.15 -0.74 19.96
N LEU A 92 -0.13 -0.14 18.80
CA LEU A 92 -0.47 1.28 18.72
C LEU A 92 -1.78 1.62 19.45
N PHE A 93 -2.76 0.72 19.41
CA PHE A 93 -4.05 0.93 20.04
C PHE A 93 -4.01 0.77 21.56
N VAL A 94 -3.17 -0.12 22.08
CA VAL A 94 -3.06 -0.40 23.53
C VAL A 94 -2.00 0.46 24.19
N SER A 95 -1.05 1.01 23.44
CA SER A 95 0.07 1.79 23.98
C SER A 95 -0.39 3.17 24.45
N ILE A 96 -0.42 3.35 25.78
CA ILE A 96 -0.69 4.64 26.41
C ILE A 96 0.49 5.59 26.22
N GLU A 97 1.68 5.05 26.01
CA GLU A 97 2.94 5.79 25.85
C GLU A 97 2.99 6.67 24.59
N MET A 98 2.14 6.40 23.60
CA MET A 98 2.01 7.26 22.41
C MET A 98 1.33 8.60 22.69
N ARG A 99 0.56 8.67 23.77
CA ARG A 99 -0.21 9.86 24.10
C ARG A 99 0.71 10.98 24.53
N GLN A 100 0.56 12.15 23.90
CA GLN A 100 1.35 13.35 24.18
C GLN A 100 2.85 13.20 23.91
N THR A 101 3.25 12.20 23.11
CA THR A 101 4.65 12.08 22.67
C THR A 101 4.90 12.86 21.39
N PRO A 102 5.84 13.80 21.41
CA PRO A 102 6.19 14.56 20.24
C PRO A 102 7.03 13.74 19.25
N PHE A 103 6.87 14.07 17.97
CA PHE A 103 7.77 13.61 16.92
C PHE A 103 8.62 14.79 16.41
N PHE A 104 8.77 14.97 15.14
CA PHE A 104 9.51 16.10 14.55
C PHE A 104 8.57 17.10 13.87
N GLY A 105 9.03 18.34 13.75
CA GLY A 105 8.33 19.41 13.06
C GLY A 105 7.05 19.83 13.76
N TRP A 106 5.93 19.76 13.03
CA TRP A 106 4.61 20.16 13.54
C TRP A 106 3.88 19.07 14.33
N ILE A 107 4.38 17.84 14.32
CA ILE A 107 3.77 16.71 15.04
C ILE A 107 4.18 16.79 16.51
N LYS A 108 3.31 17.41 17.32
CA LYS A 108 3.53 17.57 18.77
C LYS A 108 2.96 16.41 19.59
N ASP A 109 2.03 15.67 19.03
CA ASP A 109 1.38 14.53 19.67
C ASP A 109 1.03 13.49 18.62
N LEU A 110 1.55 12.25 18.75
CA LEU A 110 1.31 11.14 17.84
C LEU A 110 -0.12 10.56 17.96
N SER A 111 -0.86 10.93 18.99
CA SER A 111 -2.22 10.44 19.24
C SER A 111 -3.32 11.41 18.77
N VAL A 112 -2.94 12.60 18.32
CA VAL A 112 -3.87 13.65 17.88
C VAL A 112 -3.86 13.71 16.35
N GLN A 113 -5.00 14.08 15.78
CA GLN A 113 -5.15 14.32 14.36
C GLN A 113 -4.16 15.37 13.85
N ASP A 114 -3.60 15.16 12.66
CA ASP A 114 -2.65 16.08 12.03
C ASP A 114 -3.30 17.48 11.86
N PRO A 115 -2.72 18.55 12.40
CA PRO A 115 -3.23 19.91 12.23
C PRO A 115 -3.09 20.42 10.79
N THR A 116 -2.28 19.78 9.96
CA THR A 116 -2.15 20.12 8.55
C THR A 116 -3.36 19.63 7.78
N SER A 117 -3.94 20.51 6.95
CA SER A 117 -5.05 20.16 6.06
C SER A 117 -4.86 20.84 4.72
N ILE A 118 -5.38 20.23 3.65
CA ILE A 118 -5.44 20.86 2.34
C ILE A 118 -6.20 22.17 2.41
N PHE A 119 -7.27 22.22 3.21
CA PHE A 119 -8.16 23.36 3.31
C PHE A 119 -7.53 24.58 4.02
N ASN A 120 -6.55 24.37 4.92
CA ASN A 120 -5.80 25.45 5.56
C ASN A 120 -4.42 25.67 4.92
N LEU A 121 -4.22 25.19 3.68
CA LEU A 121 -2.94 25.21 2.98
C LEU A 121 -1.79 24.68 3.82
N PHE A 122 -2.00 23.53 4.44
CA PHE A 122 -1.01 22.85 5.32
C PHE A 122 -0.57 23.68 6.52
N GLY A 123 -1.47 24.48 7.09
CA GLY A 123 -1.19 25.32 8.25
C GLY A 123 -0.72 26.75 7.93
N LEU A 124 -0.67 27.14 6.66
CA LEU A 124 -0.36 28.52 6.26
C LEU A 124 -1.49 29.50 6.59
N LEU A 125 -2.72 29.02 6.62
CA LEU A 125 -3.89 29.84 6.99
C LEU A 125 -4.29 29.53 8.44
N SER A 126 -4.42 30.57 9.23
CA SER A 126 -4.67 30.45 10.69
C SER A 126 -6.14 30.21 11.06
N TYR A 127 -6.96 29.66 10.17
CA TYR A 127 -8.33 29.34 10.52
C TYR A 127 -8.51 27.84 10.85
N SER A 128 -9.45 27.58 11.75
CA SER A 128 -9.78 26.22 12.17
C SER A 128 -10.63 25.51 11.13
N THR A 129 -10.24 24.30 10.75
CA THR A 129 -11.00 23.41 9.86
C THR A 129 -12.02 22.55 10.62
N SER A 130 -12.27 22.84 11.89
CA SER A 130 -13.15 22.07 12.79
C SER A 130 -14.62 22.01 12.35
N PHE A 131 -15.03 22.83 11.38
CA PHE A 131 -16.37 22.76 10.76
C PHE A 131 -16.48 21.67 9.70
N LEU A 132 -15.36 21.12 9.24
CA LEU A 132 -15.33 20.05 8.25
C LEU A 132 -15.40 18.69 8.94
N PRO A 133 -16.13 17.71 8.36
CA PRO A 133 -16.07 16.32 8.80
C PRO A 133 -14.64 15.78 8.77
N ASP A 134 -14.27 14.95 9.74
CA ASP A 134 -12.91 14.42 9.89
C ASP A 134 -12.39 13.72 8.63
N PHE A 135 -13.25 13.05 7.88
CA PHE A 135 -12.87 12.36 6.65
C PHE A 135 -12.47 13.30 5.49
N LEU A 136 -12.88 14.58 5.54
CA LEU A 136 -12.46 15.60 4.57
C LEU A 136 -11.19 16.34 5.02
N ASN A 137 -10.82 16.25 6.28
CA ASN A 137 -9.66 16.93 6.82
C ASN A 137 -8.36 16.16 6.51
N ILE A 138 -8.04 16.09 5.21
CA ILE A 138 -6.90 15.32 4.70
C ILE A 138 -5.61 16.10 4.95
N GLY A 139 -4.75 15.54 5.79
CA GLY A 139 -3.42 16.07 6.06
C GLY A 139 -2.37 15.73 5.00
N ILE A 140 -1.12 16.17 5.22
CA ILE A 140 -0.01 15.94 4.30
C ILE A 140 0.35 14.46 4.16
N TRP A 141 0.26 13.68 5.25
CA TRP A 141 0.64 12.26 5.26
C TRP A 141 -0.28 11.38 4.42
N PRO A 142 -1.62 11.47 4.52
CA PRO A 142 -2.53 10.78 3.62
C PRO A 142 -2.31 11.13 2.15
N LEU A 143 -2.00 12.39 1.83
CA LEU A 143 -1.68 12.79 0.46
C LEU A 143 -0.41 12.11 -0.07
N LEU A 144 0.67 12.14 0.71
CA LEU A 144 1.91 11.46 0.37
C LEU A 144 1.69 9.96 0.18
N MET A 145 0.87 9.35 1.05
CA MET A 145 0.48 7.95 0.91
C MET A 145 -0.26 7.71 -0.40
N GLY A 146 -1.26 8.52 -0.73
CA GLY A 146 -2.01 8.42 -1.98
C GLY A 146 -1.11 8.54 -3.22
N VAL A 147 -0.19 9.51 -3.23
CA VAL A 147 0.76 9.70 -4.32
C VAL A 147 1.70 8.50 -4.47
N THR A 148 2.27 8.01 -3.36
CA THR A 148 3.17 6.85 -3.38
C THR A 148 2.44 5.57 -3.80
N MET A 149 1.20 5.36 -3.33
CA MET A 149 0.35 4.25 -3.78
C MET A 149 0.03 4.34 -5.27
N PHE A 150 -0.29 5.53 -5.78
CA PHE A 150 -0.54 5.73 -7.20
C PHE A 150 0.70 5.42 -8.06
N LEU A 151 1.88 5.88 -7.65
CA LEU A 151 3.13 5.57 -8.32
C LEU A 151 3.43 4.07 -8.29
N GLN A 152 3.26 3.43 -7.13
CA GLN A 152 3.43 1.99 -6.97
C GLN A 152 2.47 1.20 -7.86
N GLN A 153 1.21 1.66 -7.95
CA GLN A 153 0.19 1.04 -8.79
C GLN A 153 0.58 1.04 -10.27
N ARG A 154 1.17 2.14 -10.74
CA ARG A 154 1.68 2.23 -12.13
C ARG A 154 2.83 1.28 -12.43
N LEU A 155 3.58 0.90 -11.43
CA LEU A 155 4.67 -0.08 -11.56
C LEU A 155 4.20 -1.53 -11.53
N ASN A 156 3.01 -1.78 -10.99
CA ASN A 156 2.44 -3.13 -10.93
C ASN A 156 1.86 -3.55 -12.29
N PRO A 157 1.87 -4.86 -12.61
CA PRO A 157 1.18 -5.37 -13.79
C PRO A 157 -0.32 -5.14 -13.66
N THR A 158 -0.94 -4.69 -14.73
CA THR A 158 -2.40 -4.54 -14.78
C THR A 158 -3.07 -5.91 -14.65
N PRO A 159 -4.06 -6.06 -13.77
CA PRO A 159 -4.83 -7.30 -13.68
C PRO A 159 -5.50 -7.63 -15.02
N PRO A 160 -5.61 -8.89 -15.38
CA PRO A 160 -6.26 -9.30 -16.61
C PRO A 160 -7.78 -9.04 -16.60
N ASP A 161 -8.40 -9.00 -15.44
CA ASP A 161 -9.82 -8.69 -15.28
C ASP A 161 -10.04 -7.17 -15.26
N PRO A 162 -10.93 -6.61 -16.15
CA PRO A 162 -11.20 -5.17 -16.19
C PRO A 162 -11.86 -4.64 -14.92
N ILE A 163 -12.61 -5.48 -14.19
CA ILE A 163 -13.24 -5.09 -12.93
C ILE A 163 -12.16 -4.92 -11.86
N GLN A 164 -11.24 -5.89 -11.75
CA GLN A 164 -10.09 -5.79 -10.84
C GLN A 164 -9.21 -4.59 -11.19
N ALA A 165 -8.94 -4.35 -12.48
CA ALA A 165 -8.15 -3.21 -12.92
C ALA A 165 -8.78 -1.87 -12.47
N LYS A 166 -10.10 -1.73 -12.57
CA LYS A 166 -10.82 -0.55 -12.04
C LYS A 166 -10.72 -0.44 -10.53
N ILE A 167 -10.96 -1.53 -9.79
CA ILE A 167 -10.86 -1.53 -8.32
C ILE A 167 -9.45 -1.09 -7.90
N PHE A 168 -8.41 -1.67 -8.48
CA PHE A 168 -7.04 -1.30 -8.17
C PHE A 168 -6.72 0.16 -8.55
N ALA A 169 -7.24 0.66 -9.68
CA ALA A 169 -7.03 2.05 -10.09
C ALA A 169 -7.63 3.06 -9.11
N TRP A 170 -8.78 2.74 -8.49
CA TRP A 170 -9.46 3.61 -7.53
C TRP A 170 -8.99 3.42 -6.08
N MET A 171 -8.29 2.33 -5.78
CA MET A 171 -7.79 2.04 -4.43
C MET A 171 -6.97 3.18 -3.82
N PRO A 172 -6.02 3.85 -4.51
CA PRO A 172 -5.26 4.95 -3.92
C PRO A 172 -6.10 6.17 -3.56
N VAL A 173 -7.29 6.31 -4.15
CA VAL A 173 -8.22 7.41 -3.85
C VAL A 173 -9.14 7.04 -2.68
N ALA A 174 -9.42 5.75 -2.48
CA ALA A 174 -10.28 5.27 -1.39
C ALA A 174 -9.55 5.25 -0.03
N PHE A 175 -8.22 5.12 -0.03
CA PHE A 175 -7.35 5.16 1.16
C PHE A 175 -6.76 6.54 1.40
#